data_03d7e66d9e97c092bc765ab56c0590d2
#
_entry.id   03d7e66d9e97c092bc765ab56c0590d2
#
_cell.length_a   1.000
_cell.length_b   1.000
_cell.length_c   1.000
_cell.angle_alpha   90.00
_cell.angle_beta   90.00
_cell.angle_gamma   90.00
#
_symmetry.space_group_name_H-M   'P 1'
#
loop_
_entity.id
_entity.type
_entity.pdbx_description
1 polymer ?
#
loop_
_entity_poly.entity_id
_entity_poly.type
_entity_poly.pdbx_seq_one_letter_code
_entity_poly.pdbx_strand_id
1 'polypeptide(L)'
;MERTRLAHMGKRDEFKAFNPTPGVWMIPSFGNTGVLETSVGLVLIDVSLPIRMGKTMSMLRSVLDAPINTVFFTHGHVDHAVALEQIYNEAENKGHPYPRTVAQRNVVRRFNRYRMLEDYHSLINRIQFAAAPGLANFPLPKRNPDVTFDKSISMQIGGILVEAYHSRGETDDHLWVWVPEKKTVFTGDMIVSGFPNVGNPFKVQRFTLEWAEGLEAIAGKEPELLVPGHGDIVEGKDAVQEICLTTAKALRYLHEEVVKRLNDGMWYEDILHDVKFPDWLTEPAYLKPVYGRPEFVLHGILR
;
A
#
# COMPACT_ATOMS: atom_id res chain seq x y z
N MET A 1 -9.73 -27.11 11.77
CA MET A 1 -8.68 -26.22 11.22
C MET A 1 -9.23 -25.63 9.93
N GLU A 2 -9.85 -24.48 10.04
CA GLU A 2 -10.29 -23.71 8.89
C GLU A 2 -9.03 -23.13 8.23
N ARG A 3 -8.79 -23.51 6.98
CA ARG A 3 -7.66 -23.01 6.20
C ARG A 3 -7.87 -21.51 6.03
N THR A 4 -7.06 -20.70 6.68
CA THR A 4 -6.93 -19.27 6.42
C THR A 4 -6.75 -19.12 4.92
N ARG A 5 -7.77 -18.61 4.22
CA ARG A 5 -7.73 -18.36 2.77
C ARG A 5 -6.90 -17.11 2.50
N LEU A 6 -5.61 -17.21 2.70
CA LEU A 6 -4.66 -16.27 2.11
C LEU A 6 -4.53 -16.68 0.65
N ALA A 7 -5.39 -16.13 -0.18
CA ALA A 7 -5.48 -16.50 -1.58
C ALA A 7 -4.29 -15.95 -2.35
N HIS A 8 -3.82 -16.74 -3.30
CA HIS A 8 -2.74 -16.43 -4.22
C HIS A 8 -3.02 -15.15 -5.01
N MET A 9 -1.99 -14.32 -5.21
CA MET A 9 -2.01 -13.31 -6.26
C MET A 9 -2.42 -13.99 -7.57
N GLY A 10 -3.65 -13.71 -8.06
CA GLY A 10 -4.05 -14.07 -9.41
C GLY A 10 -5.23 -15.00 -9.64
N LYS A 11 -6.10 -15.31 -8.66
CA LYS A 11 -7.28 -16.18 -8.89
C LYS A 11 -8.60 -15.74 -8.25
N ARG A 12 -8.78 -14.48 -7.89
CA ARG A 12 -10.14 -13.96 -7.70
C ARG A 12 -10.64 -13.38 -9.01
N ASP A 13 -11.98 -13.37 -9.16
CA ASP A 13 -12.65 -12.55 -10.17
C ASP A 13 -12.15 -11.12 -10.00
N GLU A 14 -11.09 -10.75 -10.71
CA GLU A 14 -10.47 -9.41 -10.71
C GLU A 14 -11.46 -8.30 -11.12
N PHE A 15 -12.75 -8.63 -11.20
CA PHE A 15 -13.79 -7.83 -11.80
C PHE A 15 -15.01 -7.65 -10.89
N LYS A 16 -14.94 -7.98 -9.62
CA LYS A 16 -16.06 -7.87 -8.70
C LYS A 16 -15.69 -7.11 -7.43
N ALA A 17 -16.45 -6.05 -7.13
CA ALA A 17 -16.37 -5.35 -5.86
C ALA A 17 -16.65 -6.32 -4.70
N PHE A 18 -15.93 -6.17 -3.60
CA PHE A 18 -16.01 -7.03 -2.45
C PHE A 18 -16.46 -6.24 -1.22
N ASN A 19 -17.50 -6.72 -0.51
CA ASN A 19 -18.02 -6.09 0.72
C ASN A 19 -17.83 -7.05 1.90
N PRO A 20 -16.69 -6.98 2.60
CA PRO A 20 -16.39 -7.87 3.73
C PRO A 20 -17.22 -7.56 4.99
N THR A 21 -17.59 -6.31 5.19
CA THR A 21 -18.44 -5.86 6.30
C THR A 21 -19.27 -4.65 5.87
N PRO A 22 -20.48 -4.45 6.45
CA PRO A 22 -21.36 -3.35 6.06
C PRO A 22 -20.65 -1.99 6.04
N GLY A 23 -20.70 -1.33 4.89
CA GLY A 23 -20.12 0.00 4.67
C GLY A 23 -18.62 0.00 4.39
N VAL A 24 -17.97 -1.16 4.28
CA VAL A 24 -16.56 -1.27 3.87
C VAL A 24 -16.48 -2.13 2.62
N TRP A 25 -15.78 -1.62 1.59
CA TRP A 25 -15.59 -2.31 0.33
C TRP A 25 -14.13 -2.33 -0.08
N MET A 26 -13.79 -3.30 -0.90
CA MET A 26 -12.56 -3.33 -1.68
C MET A 26 -12.90 -3.48 -3.15
N ILE A 27 -12.36 -2.62 -3.97
CA ILE A 27 -12.41 -2.71 -5.43
C ILE A 27 -11.05 -3.23 -5.89
N PRO A 28 -10.97 -4.51 -6.30
CA PRO A 28 -9.70 -5.10 -6.69
C PRO A 28 -9.20 -4.50 -8.01
N SER A 29 -7.92 -4.20 -8.04
CA SER A 29 -7.24 -3.70 -9.23
C SER A 29 -5.75 -4.04 -9.13
N PHE A 30 -4.88 -3.41 -9.93
CA PHE A 30 -3.43 -3.58 -9.74
C PHE A 30 -3.01 -3.09 -8.34
N GLY A 31 -3.33 -1.85 -7.96
CA GLY A 31 -3.41 -1.41 -6.58
C GLY A 31 -4.88 -1.40 -6.17
N ASN A 32 -5.23 -2.00 -5.05
CA ASN A 32 -6.58 -2.05 -4.55
C ASN A 32 -7.09 -0.65 -4.19
N THR A 33 -8.38 -0.40 -4.37
CA THR A 33 -9.05 0.77 -3.83
C THR A 33 -9.95 0.33 -2.68
N GLY A 34 -9.63 0.77 -1.46
CA GLY A 34 -10.50 0.64 -0.31
C GLY A 34 -11.62 1.67 -0.38
N VAL A 35 -12.82 1.32 0.08
CA VAL A 35 -13.96 2.24 0.09
C VAL A 35 -14.68 2.15 1.43
N LEU A 36 -15.00 3.30 2.00
CA LEU A 36 -15.83 3.44 3.20
C LEU A 36 -17.06 4.26 2.87
N GLU A 37 -18.23 3.72 3.15
CA GLU A 37 -19.50 4.44 3.04
C GLU A 37 -19.71 5.34 4.26
N THR A 38 -20.08 6.59 4.02
CA THR A 38 -20.42 7.56 5.07
C THR A 38 -21.71 8.29 4.73
N SER A 39 -22.28 9.02 5.68
CA SER A 39 -23.52 9.80 5.44
C SER A 39 -23.33 10.99 4.48
N VAL A 40 -22.09 11.37 4.16
CA VAL A 40 -21.78 12.49 3.24
C VAL A 40 -21.13 12.04 1.93
N GLY A 41 -21.14 10.73 1.67
CA GLY A 41 -20.54 10.14 0.47
C GLY A 41 -19.45 9.13 0.79
N LEU A 42 -18.71 8.74 -0.22
CA LEU A 42 -17.68 7.70 -0.15
C LEU A 42 -16.32 8.29 0.26
N VAL A 43 -15.61 7.57 1.11
CA VAL A 43 -14.17 7.78 1.34
C VAL A 43 -13.44 6.69 0.57
N LEU A 44 -12.54 7.08 -0.33
CA LEU A 44 -11.65 6.14 -1.00
C LEU A 44 -10.30 6.11 -0.28
N ILE A 45 -9.71 4.94 -0.18
CA ILE A 45 -8.33 4.73 0.21
C ILE A 45 -7.61 4.16 -1.00
N ASP A 46 -6.71 4.97 -1.55
CA ASP A 46 -6.03 4.78 -2.82
C ASP A 46 -6.94 4.82 -4.07
N VAL A 47 -6.29 5.10 -5.17
CA VAL A 47 -6.85 5.06 -6.52
C VAL A 47 -5.94 4.18 -7.38
N SER A 48 -6.50 3.36 -8.23
CA SER A 48 -5.72 2.42 -9.02
C SER A 48 -4.80 3.11 -10.05
N LEU A 49 -4.09 2.34 -10.86
CA LEU A 49 -3.36 2.85 -12.02
C LEU A 49 -4.28 3.63 -12.96
N PRO A 50 -3.85 4.75 -13.57
CA PRO A 50 -4.66 5.52 -14.52
C PRO A 50 -5.26 4.68 -15.64
N ILE A 51 -4.51 3.72 -16.19
CA ILE A 51 -5.01 2.78 -17.22
C ILE A 51 -6.09 1.82 -16.71
N ARG A 52 -6.17 1.58 -15.42
CA ARG A 52 -7.15 0.68 -14.76
C ARG A 52 -8.31 1.45 -14.14
N MET A 53 -8.16 2.74 -13.90
CA MET A 53 -9.12 3.54 -13.12
C MET A 53 -10.53 3.55 -13.71
N GLY A 54 -10.67 3.59 -15.02
CA GLY A 54 -11.99 3.51 -15.67
C GLY A 54 -12.75 2.23 -15.31
N LYS A 55 -12.05 1.09 -15.26
CA LYS A 55 -12.62 -0.19 -14.83
C LYS A 55 -12.90 -0.21 -13.32
N THR A 56 -11.99 0.32 -12.52
CA THR A 56 -12.18 0.47 -11.07
C THR A 56 -13.43 1.30 -10.77
N MET A 57 -13.61 2.44 -11.46
CA MET A 57 -14.81 3.27 -11.32
C MET A 57 -16.09 2.53 -11.77
N SER A 58 -16.04 1.79 -12.86
CA SER A 58 -17.20 0.98 -13.31
C SER A 58 -17.59 -0.08 -12.27
N MET A 59 -16.63 -0.77 -11.66
CA MET A 59 -16.89 -1.71 -10.59
C MET A 59 -17.44 -1.01 -9.34
N LEU A 60 -16.86 0.11 -8.93
CA LEU A 60 -17.40 0.91 -7.82
C LEU A 60 -18.84 1.31 -8.08
N ARG A 61 -19.16 1.83 -9.26
CA ARG A 61 -20.49 2.31 -9.62
C ARG A 61 -21.51 1.21 -9.86
N SER A 62 -21.09 -0.04 -10.04
CA SER A 62 -22.02 -1.17 -10.09
C SER A 62 -22.63 -1.52 -8.71
N VAL A 63 -22.04 -1.02 -7.62
CA VAL A 63 -22.47 -1.33 -6.24
C VAL A 63 -22.76 -0.08 -5.40
N LEU A 64 -22.15 1.06 -5.68
CA LEU A 64 -22.28 2.29 -4.91
C LEU A 64 -22.42 3.51 -5.83
N ASP A 65 -23.48 4.32 -5.65
CA ASP A 65 -23.72 5.52 -6.46
C ASP A 65 -23.45 6.85 -5.72
N ALA A 66 -23.20 6.80 -4.41
CA ALA A 66 -22.94 8.00 -3.62
C ALA A 66 -21.71 8.78 -4.13
N PRO A 67 -21.68 10.12 -4.04
CA PRO A 67 -20.55 10.94 -4.46
C PRO A 67 -19.29 10.57 -3.66
N ILE A 68 -18.12 10.68 -4.29
CA ILE A 68 -16.84 10.54 -3.60
C ILE A 68 -16.55 11.85 -2.87
N ASN A 69 -16.41 11.78 -1.55
CA ASN A 69 -16.20 12.93 -0.67
C ASN A 69 -14.72 13.17 -0.36
N THR A 70 -13.99 12.08 -0.06
CA THR A 70 -12.59 12.16 0.37
C THR A 70 -11.78 11.03 -0.25
N VAL A 71 -10.53 11.29 -0.58
CA VAL A 71 -9.56 10.27 -1.05
C VAL A 71 -8.31 10.36 -0.20
N PHE A 72 -7.94 9.27 0.46
CA PHE A 72 -6.65 9.14 1.11
C PHE A 72 -5.67 8.45 0.16
N PHE A 73 -4.46 8.97 0.04
CA PHE A 73 -3.35 8.26 -0.60
C PHE A 73 -2.49 7.61 0.46
N THR A 74 -2.41 6.28 0.45
CA THR A 74 -1.52 5.59 1.39
C THR A 74 -0.07 5.96 1.15
N HIS A 75 0.32 6.15 -0.09
CA HIS A 75 1.63 6.65 -0.47
C HIS A 75 1.64 7.13 -1.94
N GLY A 76 2.71 7.79 -2.35
CA GLY A 76 2.78 8.47 -3.63
C GLY A 76 3.20 7.60 -4.83
N HIS A 77 3.04 6.27 -4.79
CA HIS A 77 3.22 5.46 -6.00
C HIS A 77 2.08 5.67 -7.00
N VAL A 78 2.39 5.36 -8.26
CA VAL A 78 1.50 5.65 -9.41
C VAL A 78 0.17 4.92 -9.32
N ASP A 79 0.18 3.73 -8.78
CA ASP A 79 -0.97 2.83 -8.62
C ASP A 79 -1.80 3.08 -7.35
N HIS A 80 -1.42 4.09 -6.57
CA HIS A 80 -2.14 4.48 -5.36
C HIS A 80 -2.62 5.94 -5.37
N ALA A 81 -1.90 6.86 -6.07
CA ALA A 81 -2.13 8.28 -5.88
C ALA A 81 -2.31 9.12 -7.17
N VAL A 82 -2.22 8.52 -8.36
CA VAL A 82 -2.12 9.33 -9.59
C VAL A 82 -3.40 9.36 -10.43
N ALA A 83 -4.31 8.40 -10.26
CA ALA A 83 -5.48 8.23 -11.14
C ALA A 83 -6.71 9.07 -10.74
N LEU A 84 -6.55 10.31 -10.31
CA LEU A 84 -7.66 11.19 -9.87
C LEU A 84 -8.53 11.76 -10.98
N GLU A 85 -8.03 11.85 -12.19
CA GLU A 85 -8.71 12.58 -13.28
C GLU A 85 -10.12 12.00 -13.58
N GLN A 86 -10.27 10.67 -13.53
CA GLN A 86 -11.56 10.03 -13.75
C GLN A 86 -12.56 10.37 -12.64
N ILE A 87 -12.08 10.50 -11.41
CA ILE A 87 -12.92 10.89 -10.26
C ILE A 87 -13.36 12.35 -10.40
N TYR A 88 -12.45 13.24 -10.77
CA TYR A 88 -12.79 14.66 -11.00
C TYR A 88 -13.75 14.82 -12.17
N ASN A 89 -13.50 14.13 -13.28
CA ASN A 89 -14.40 14.16 -14.45
C ASN A 89 -15.80 13.65 -14.09
N GLU A 90 -15.90 12.60 -13.28
CA GLU A 90 -17.21 12.11 -12.81
C GLU A 90 -17.90 13.15 -11.91
N ALA A 91 -17.19 13.75 -10.96
CA ALA A 91 -17.73 14.76 -10.08
C ALA A 91 -18.26 15.97 -10.90
N GLU A 92 -17.48 16.43 -11.87
CA GLU A 92 -17.88 17.53 -12.77
C GLU A 92 -19.11 17.17 -13.60
N ASN A 93 -19.13 15.99 -14.23
CA ASN A 93 -20.27 15.53 -15.05
C ASN A 93 -21.55 15.34 -14.25
N LYS A 94 -21.45 14.99 -12.98
CA LYS A 94 -22.60 14.81 -12.07
C LYS A 94 -22.96 16.07 -11.27
N GLY A 95 -22.21 17.16 -11.40
CA GLY A 95 -22.37 18.38 -10.61
C GLY A 95 -22.07 18.21 -9.11
N HIS A 96 -21.21 17.26 -8.78
CA HIS A 96 -20.75 17.02 -7.40
C HIS A 96 -19.51 17.86 -7.08
N PRO A 97 -19.29 18.23 -5.82
CA PRO A 97 -18.03 18.80 -5.40
C PRO A 97 -16.85 17.85 -5.69
N TYR A 98 -15.69 18.40 -5.98
CA TYR A 98 -14.47 17.61 -6.05
C TYR A 98 -14.15 16.99 -4.69
N PRO A 99 -13.73 15.71 -4.64
CA PRO A 99 -13.32 15.08 -3.39
C PRO A 99 -12.07 15.77 -2.83
N ARG A 100 -12.02 15.86 -1.51
CA ARG A 100 -10.83 16.31 -0.81
C ARG A 100 -9.78 15.20 -0.80
N THR A 101 -8.54 15.51 -1.17
CA THR A 101 -7.44 14.57 -1.16
C THR A 101 -6.56 14.76 0.08
N VAL A 102 -6.22 13.65 0.76
CA VAL A 102 -5.46 13.63 2.01
C VAL A 102 -4.25 12.72 1.86
N ALA A 103 -3.07 13.17 2.28
CA ALA A 103 -1.85 12.38 2.24
C ALA A 103 -0.84 12.78 3.32
N GLN A 104 0.17 11.95 3.53
CA GLN A 104 1.34 12.34 4.29
C GLN A 104 2.15 13.41 3.52
N ARG A 105 2.75 14.38 4.21
CA ARG A 105 3.39 15.58 3.59
C ARG A 105 4.47 15.24 2.55
N ASN A 106 5.20 14.13 2.72
CA ASN A 106 6.27 13.75 1.80
C ASN A 106 5.76 13.29 0.42
N VAL A 107 4.45 12.98 0.27
CA VAL A 107 3.84 12.72 -1.05
C VAL A 107 4.08 13.90 -1.99
N VAL A 108 4.00 15.15 -1.50
CA VAL A 108 4.29 16.34 -2.31
C VAL A 108 5.73 16.34 -2.83
N ARG A 109 6.69 15.95 -1.97
CA ARG A 109 8.11 15.84 -2.36
C ARG A 109 8.31 14.75 -3.40
N ARG A 110 7.63 13.61 -3.26
CA ARG A 110 7.66 12.50 -4.22
C ARG A 110 7.06 12.92 -5.56
N PHE A 111 5.93 13.59 -5.57
CA PHE A 111 5.30 14.10 -6.78
C PHE A 111 6.21 15.10 -7.53
N ASN A 112 6.86 16.01 -6.79
CA ASN A 112 7.84 16.93 -7.36
C ASN A 112 9.04 16.19 -7.96
N ARG A 113 9.54 15.14 -7.27
CA ARG A 113 10.60 14.29 -7.79
C ARG A 113 10.20 13.59 -9.10
N TYR A 114 8.97 13.07 -9.20
CA TYR A 114 8.49 12.43 -10.42
C TYR A 114 8.42 13.41 -11.58
N ARG A 115 7.90 14.62 -11.35
CA ARG A 115 7.87 15.68 -12.37
C ARG A 115 9.28 16.11 -12.81
N MET A 116 10.19 16.26 -11.85
CA MET A 116 11.59 16.63 -12.12
C MET A 116 12.36 15.57 -12.90
N LEU A 117 12.06 14.29 -12.67
CA LEU A 117 12.77 13.14 -13.24
C LEU A 117 11.86 12.32 -14.18
N GLU A 118 11.00 12.96 -14.93
CA GLU A 118 9.95 12.32 -15.73
C GLU A 118 10.48 11.18 -16.61
N ASP A 119 11.49 11.47 -17.43
CA ASP A 119 12.08 10.49 -18.34
C ASP A 119 12.77 9.35 -17.58
N TYR A 120 13.52 9.68 -16.53
CA TYR A 120 14.18 8.68 -15.69
C TYR A 120 13.14 7.82 -14.94
N HIS A 121 12.08 8.43 -14.40
CA HIS A 121 10.97 7.72 -13.77
C HIS A 121 10.31 6.74 -14.74
N SER A 122 10.06 7.17 -15.98
CA SER A 122 9.52 6.32 -17.03
C SER A 122 10.47 5.17 -17.40
N LEU A 123 11.77 5.46 -17.53
CA LEU A 123 12.79 4.46 -17.87
C LEU A 123 12.87 3.36 -16.81
N ILE A 124 13.04 3.72 -15.53
CA ILE A 124 13.20 2.73 -14.45
C ILE A 124 11.94 1.88 -14.25
N ASN A 125 10.75 2.46 -14.40
CA ASN A 125 9.51 1.68 -14.31
C ASN A 125 9.36 0.72 -15.49
N ARG A 126 9.72 1.12 -16.72
CA ARG A 126 9.75 0.22 -17.87
C ARG A 126 10.69 -0.96 -17.66
N ILE A 127 11.88 -0.71 -17.11
CA ILE A 127 12.83 -1.79 -16.78
C ILE A 127 12.25 -2.72 -15.71
N GLN A 128 11.75 -2.15 -14.61
CA GLN A 128 11.25 -2.91 -13.47
C GLN A 128 10.06 -3.80 -13.82
N PHE A 129 9.15 -3.31 -14.65
CA PHE A 129 7.92 -4.03 -15.02
C PHE A 129 8.00 -4.69 -16.38
N ALA A 130 9.20 -4.77 -17.00
CA ALA A 130 9.42 -5.35 -18.32
C ALA A 130 8.40 -4.84 -19.38
N ALA A 131 8.06 -3.56 -19.30
CA ALA A 131 7.06 -2.96 -20.17
C ALA A 131 7.56 -2.88 -21.61
N ALA A 132 6.68 -3.14 -22.58
CA ALA A 132 7.02 -3.15 -24.00
C ALA A 132 7.65 -1.81 -24.45
N PRO A 133 8.63 -1.85 -25.38
CA PRO A 133 9.14 -0.65 -26.02
C PRO A 133 7.98 0.13 -26.68
N GLY A 134 7.94 1.44 -26.47
CA GLY A 134 6.90 2.31 -27.04
C GLY A 134 5.67 2.51 -26.14
N LEU A 135 5.60 1.89 -24.97
CA LEU A 135 4.62 2.32 -23.98
C LEU A 135 4.87 3.80 -23.64
N ALA A 136 3.78 4.57 -23.60
CA ALA A 136 3.81 5.98 -23.25
C ALA A 136 4.54 6.22 -21.91
N ASN A 137 4.98 7.42 -21.66
CA ASN A 137 5.60 7.82 -20.41
C ASN A 137 4.75 7.40 -19.20
N PHE A 138 5.39 7.01 -18.12
CA PHE A 138 4.70 6.68 -16.89
C PHE A 138 3.90 7.89 -16.41
N PRO A 139 2.64 7.71 -16.01
CA PRO A 139 1.78 8.84 -15.67
C PRO A 139 2.32 9.60 -14.46
N LEU A 140 2.21 10.93 -14.55
CA LEU A 140 2.64 11.84 -13.50
C LEU A 140 1.43 12.38 -12.73
N PRO A 141 1.59 12.68 -11.44
CA PRO A 141 0.57 13.34 -10.65
C PRO A 141 0.37 14.79 -11.17
N LYS A 142 -0.87 15.13 -11.52
CA LYS A 142 -1.20 16.47 -12.00
C LYS A 142 -1.43 17.49 -10.89
N ARG A 143 -1.88 17.03 -9.72
CA ARG A 143 -2.19 17.87 -8.55
C ARG A 143 -1.49 17.33 -7.31
N ASN A 144 -1.22 18.21 -6.37
CA ASN A 144 -0.80 17.82 -5.03
C ASN A 144 -2.03 17.53 -4.16
N PRO A 145 -1.90 16.76 -3.06
CA PRO A 145 -2.99 16.59 -2.10
C PRO A 145 -3.46 17.93 -1.52
N ASP A 146 -4.78 18.04 -1.24
CA ASP A 146 -5.38 19.23 -0.65
C ASP A 146 -5.02 19.38 0.82
N VAL A 147 -4.94 18.27 1.54
CA VAL A 147 -4.60 18.20 2.95
C VAL A 147 -3.39 17.31 3.14
N THR A 148 -2.40 17.81 3.84
CA THR A 148 -1.23 17.04 4.23
C THR A 148 -0.99 17.10 5.72
N PHE A 149 -0.49 16.00 6.29
CA PHE A 149 -0.13 15.92 7.70
C PHE A 149 1.27 15.33 7.89
N ASP A 150 1.80 15.38 9.11
CA ASP A 150 3.14 14.89 9.43
C ASP A 150 3.11 13.48 10.01
N LYS A 151 2.56 13.32 11.22
CA LYS A 151 2.56 12.04 11.95
C LYS A 151 1.22 11.32 11.89
N SER A 152 0.15 12.02 12.11
CA SER A 152 -1.21 11.47 12.07
C SER A 152 -2.25 12.56 11.85
N ILE A 153 -3.41 12.14 11.39
CA ILE A 153 -4.60 12.98 11.28
C ILE A 153 -5.83 12.15 11.65
N SER A 154 -6.78 12.79 12.36
CA SER A 154 -8.08 12.21 12.67
C SER A 154 -9.16 13.11 12.07
N MET A 155 -10.10 12.52 11.34
CA MET A 155 -11.17 13.23 10.65
C MET A 155 -12.50 12.58 10.95
N GLN A 156 -13.52 13.40 11.29
CA GLN A 156 -14.91 12.96 11.29
C GLN A 156 -15.50 13.17 9.90
N ILE A 157 -15.84 12.09 9.21
CA ILE A 157 -16.37 12.12 7.84
C ILE A 157 -17.74 11.43 7.84
N GLY A 158 -18.81 12.22 7.72
CA GLY A 158 -20.17 11.69 7.72
C GLY A 158 -20.53 10.84 8.94
N GLY A 159 -20.03 11.22 10.11
CA GLY A 159 -20.30 10.54 11.39
C GLY A 159 -19.33 9.40 11.72
N ILE A 160 -18.39 9.06 10.82
CA ILE A 160 -17.40 8.01 11.03
C ILE A 160 -16.04 8.63 11.33
N LEU A 161 -15.37 8.15 12.39
CA LEU A 161 -14.00 8.52 12.70
C LEU A 161 -13.04 7.76 11.76
N VAL A 162 -12.23 8.52 11.01
CA VAL A 162 -11.18 7.99 10.14
C VAL A 162 -9.85 8.55 10.63
N GLU A 163 -8.95 7.68 11.02
CA GLU A 163 -7.61 8.03 11.48
C GLU A 163 -6.57 7.57 10.46
N ALA A 164 -5.61 8.42 10.14
CA ALA A 164 -4.48 8.05 9.29
C ALA A 164 -3.16 8.27 10.03
N TYR A 165 -2.27 7.31 9.96
CA TYR A 165 -1.00 7.28 10.67
C TYR A 165 0.16 7.13 9.69
N HIS A 166 1.14 8.00 9.78
CA HIS A 166 2.38 7.88 9.03
C HIS A 166 3.24 6.74 9.58
N SER A 167 3.68 5.87 8.69
CA SER A 167 4.67 4.83 8.98
C SER A 167 5.56 4.67 7.76
N ARG A 168 6.85 4.91 7.90
CA ARG A 168 7.78 4.58 6.84
C ARG A 168 7.77 3.08 6.58
N GLY A 169 7.92 2.69 5.34
CA GLY A 169 7.96 1.29 4.94
C GLY A 169 8.45 1.20 3.52
N GLU A 170 7.57 0.88 2.58
CA GLU A 170 7.89 0.89 1.17
C GLU A 170 8.33 2.27 0.69
N THR A 171 7.80 3.32 1.30
CA THR A 171 8.16 4.71 1.00
C THR A 171 8.27 5.55 2.28
N ASP A 172 8.91 6.72 2.16
CA ASP A 172 9.04 7.71 3.24
C ASP A 172 7.76 8.53 3.48
N ASP A 173 6.78 8.40 2.62
CA ASP A 173 5.50 9.09 2.65
C ASP A 173 4.31 8.15 2.94
N HIS A 174 4.59 6.91 3.34
CA HIS A 174 3.56 5.91 3.55
C HIS A 174 2.71 6.20 4.78
N LEU A 175 1.41 5.92 4.67
CA LEU A 175 0.45 5.93 5.76
C LEU A 175 -0.46 4.70 5.71
N TRP A 176 -1.09 4.39 6.82
CA TRP A 176 -2.20 3.44 6.89
C TRP A 176 -3.42 4.13 7.53
N VAL A 177 -4.61 3.66 7.16
CA VAL A 177 -5.88 4.25 7.62
C VAL A 177 -6.58 3.27 8.54
N TRP A 178 -7.00 3.75 9.70
CA TRP A 178 -7.74 3.01 10.71
C TRP A 178 -9.16 3.57 10.87
N VAL A 179 -10.14 2.68 10.89
CA VAL A 179 -11.56 3.00 11.11
C VAL A 179 -12.02 2.23 12.36
N PRO A 180 -11.96 2.86 13.56
CA PRO A 180 -12.22 2.19 14.84
C PRO A 180 -13.58 1.49 14.92
N GLU A 181 -14.63 2.18 14.49
CA GLU A 181 -16.02 1.70 14.54
C GLU A 181 -16.25 0.45 13.67
N LYS A 182 -15.41 0.25 12.65
CA LYS A 182 -15.43 -0.90 11.74
C LYS A 182 -14.35 -1.92 12.06
N LYS A 183 -13.51 -1.66 13.03
CA LYS A 183 -12.29 -2.44 13.34
C LYS A 183 -11.51 -2.81 12.08
N THR A 184 -11.45 -1.88 11.13
CA THR A 184 -10.89 -2.06 9.80
C THR A 184 -9.64 -1.22 9.62
N VAL A 185 -8.59 -1.84 9.12
CA VAL A 185 -7.37 -1.14 8.71
C VAL A 185 -7.16 -1.28 7.20
N PHE A 186 -6.84 -0.16 6.54
CA PHE A 186 -6.37 -0.12 5.16
C PHE A 186 -4.87 0.14 5.22
N THR A 187 -4.09 -0.84 4.80
CA THR A 187 -2.65 -0.84 5.07
C THR A 187 -1.81 -0.25 3.95
N GLY A 188 -2.41 0.01 2.76
CA GLY A 188 -1.59 0.24 1.58
C GLY A 188 -0.55 -0.89 1.44
N ASP A 189 0.62 -0.57 0.98
CA ASP A 189 1.69 -1.52 0.70
C ASP A 189 2.50 -1.97 1.93
N MET A 190 2.03 -1.66 3.16
CA MET A 190 2.56 -2.34 4.34
C MET A 190 2.30 -3.85 4.28
N ILE A 191 1.21 -4.27 3.62
CA ILE A 191 0.89 -5.67 3.29
C ILE A 191 0.56 -5.78 1.79
N VAL A 192 1.27 -6.65 1.08
CA VAL A 192 1.18 -6.81 -0.40
C VAL A 192 1.02 -8.27 -0.83
N SER A 193 0.55 -9.15 0.02
CA SER A 193 0.40 -10.60 -0.27
C SER A 193 1.67 -11.27 -0.82
N GLY A 194 2.81 -10.84 -0.33
CA GLY A 194 4.13 -11.35 -0.67
C GLY A 194 5.19 -10.76 0.24
N PHE A 195 6.45 -11.14 0.05
CA PHE A 195 7.54 -10.61 0.86
C PHE A 195 7.68 -9.09 0.66
N PRO A 196 7.89 -8.29 1.74
CA PRO A 196 8.07 -6.84 1.63
C PRO A 196 9.19 -6.45 0.66
N ASN A 197 8.91 -5.54 -0.26
CA ASN A 197 9.87 -5.13 -1.27
C ASN A 197 10.75 -3.97 -0.77
N VAL A 198 11.67 -4.26 0.16
CA VAL A 198 12.52 -3.24 0.77
C VAL A 198 13.71 -2.85 -0.10
N GLY A 199 14.34 -3.79 -0.75
CA GLY A 199 15.65 -3.62 -1.39
C GLY A 199 15.62 -3.30 -2.88
N ASN A 200 14.66 -2.54 -3.39
CA ASN A 200 14.60 -2.21 -4.81
C ASN A 200 15.72 -1.21 -5.21
N PRO A 201 16.70 -1.61 -6.04
CA PRO A 201 17.83 -0.77 -6.39
C PRO A 201 17.50 0.43 -7.28
N PHE A 202 16.36 0.40 -7.95
CA PHE A 202 15.90 1.46 -8.86
C PHE A 202 15.09 2.56 -8.16
N LYS A 203 14.71 2.34 -6.91
CA LYS A 203 13.86 3.25 -6.14
C LYS A 203 14.63 3.93 -5.02
N VAL A 204 14.03 4.94 -4.43
CA VAL A 204 14.55 5.58 -3.22
C VAL A 204 14.58 4.59 -2.05
N GLN A 205 15.35 4.93 -1.00
CA GLN A 205 15.47 4.12 0.22
C GLN A 205 14.11 3.67 0.73
N ARG A 206 14.05 2.43 1.19
CA ARG A 206 12.94 1.81 1.92
C ARG A 206 13.40 1.47 3.34
N PHE A 207 12.46 1.28 4.25
CA PHE A 207 12.73 1.41 5.68
C PHE A 207 12.34 0.12 6.42
N THR A 208 13.29 -0.78 6.60
CA THR A 208 13.07 -2.13 7.13
C THR A 208 12.51 -2.11 8.56
N LEU A 209 13.15 -1.38 9.47
CA LEU A 209 12.73 -1.32 10.88
C LEU A 209 11.43 -0.55 11.05
N GLU A 210 11.32 0.62 10.44
CA GLU A 210 10.10 1.44 10.53
C GLU A 210 8.90 0.73 9.88
N TRP A 211 9.15 -0.12 8.87
CA TRP A 211 8.09 -0.99 8.33
C TRP A 211 7.63 -2.00 9.36
N ALA A 212 8.55 -2.67 10.05
CA ALA A 212 8.20 -3.60 11.14
C ALA A 212 7.44 -2.89 12.27
N GLU A 213 7.91 -1.71 12.70
CA GLU A 213 7.23 -0.89 13.72
C GLU A 213 5.82 -0.48 13.30
N GLY A 214 5.63 -0.11 12.02
CA GLY A 214 4.32 0.20 11.45
C GLY A 214 3.36 -0.99 11.50
N LEU A 215 3.83 -2.19 11.17
CA LEU A 215 3.03 -3.42 11.25
C LEU A 215 2.68 -3.79 12.70
N GLU A 216 3.60 -3.62 13.64
CA GLU A 216 3.35 -3.80 15.07
C GLU A 216 2.32 -2.78 15.59
N ALA A 217 2.40 -1.52 15.13
CA ALA A 217 1.42 -0.48 15.48
C ALA A 217 0.02 -0.80 14.91
N ILE A 218 -0.06 -1.34 13.68
CA ILE A 218 -1.31 -1.83 13.10
C ILE A 218 -1.87 -2.98 13.94
N ALA A 219 -1.05 -3.98 14.27
CA ALA A 219 -1.46 -5.10 15.11
C ALA A 219 -1.96 -4.62 16.49
N GLY A 220 -1.32 -3.59 17.07
CA GLY A 220 -1.72 -2.98 18.34
C GLY A 220 -3.10 -2.31 18.35
N LYS A 221 -3.69 -2.02 17.18
CA LYS A 221 -5.08 -1.55 17.03
C LYS A 221 -6.10 -2.69 17.10
N GLU A 222 -5.64 -3.93 17.08
CA GLU A 222 -6.48 -5.15 17.10
C GLU A 222 -7.56 -5.17 15.98
N PRO A 223 -7.20 -4.92 14.72
CA PRO A 223 -8.18 -4.92 13.64
C PRO A 223 -8.77 -6.32 13.41
N GLU A 224 -10.05 -6.35 13.05
CA GLU A 224 -10.77 -7.58 12.65
C GLU A 224 -10.79 -7.74 11.12
N LEU A 225 -10.48 -6.66 10.39
CA LEU A 225 -10.42 -6.64 8.93
C LEU A 225 -9.21 -5.83 8.47
N LEU A 226 -8.45 -6.40 7.55
CA LEU A 226 -7.32 -5.74 6.87
C LEU A 226 -7.56 -5.73 5.37
N VAL A 227 -7.54 -4.52 4.79
CA VAL A 227 -7.59 -4.28 3.35
C VAL A 227 -6.20 -3.86 2.87
N PRO A 228 -5.48 -4.71 2.13
CA PRO A 228 -4.11 -4.43 1.71
C PRO A 228 -4.05 -3.57 0.45
N GLY A 229 -2.88 -3.00 0.16
CA GLY A 229 -2.62 -2.31 -1.10
C GLY A 229 -2.66 -3.23 -2.31
N HIS A 230 -2.19 -4.46 -2.16
CA HIS A 230 -2.23 -5.51 -3.19
C HIS A 230 -2.66 -6.84 -2.60
N GLY A 231 -3.39 -7.62 -3.39
CA GLY A 231 -3.83 -8.95 -3.00
C GLY A 231 -5.18 -8.97 -2.27
N ASP A 232 -5.40 -10.02 -1.51
CA ASP A 232 -6.69 -10.29 -0.89
C ASP A 232 -6.80 -9.68 0.51
N ILE A 233 -8.03 -9.37 0.92
CA ILE A 233 -8.34 -8.96 2.29
C ILE A 233 -7.99 -10.07 3.28
N VAL A 234 -7.74 -9.68 4.53
CA VAL A 234 -7.56 -10.59 5.66
C VAL A 234 -8.67 -10.36 6.67
N GLU A 235 -9.44 -11.40 6.96
CA GLU A 235 -10.57 -11.37 7.88
C GLU A 235 -10.26 -12.14 9.16
N GLY A 236 -10.64 -11.58 10.29
CA GLY A 236 -10.44 -12.13 11.62
C GLY A 236 -9.21 -11.57 12.33
N LYS A 237 -9.41 -11.20 13.61
CA LYS A 237 -8.37 -10.59 14.45
C LYS A 237 -7.08 -11.42 14.46
N ASP A 238 -7.17 -12.72 14.68
CA ASP A 238 -6.00 -13.59 14.79
C ASP A 238 -5.22 -13.67 13.49
N ALA A 239 -5.91 -13.72 12.34
CA ALA A 239 -5.27 -13.74 11.03
C ALA A 239 -4.58 -12.42 10.71
N VAL A 240 -5.19 -11.28 11.08
CA VAL A 240 -4.56 -9.96 10.92
C VAL A 240 -3.35 -9.82 11.84
N GLN A 241 -3.45 -10.28 13.08
CA GLN A 241 -2.32 -10.31 14.02
C GLN A 241 -1.17 -11.16 13.47
N GLU A 242 -1.47 -12.36 12.99
CA GLU A 242 -0.49 -13.28 12.43
C GLU A 242 0.27 -12.65 11.27
N ILE A 243 -0.43 -12.13 10.27
CA ILE A 243 0.22 -11.55 9.07
C ILE A 243 1.08 -10.33 9.43
N CYS A 244 0.58 -9.42 10.27
CA CYS A 244 1.32 -8.23 10.67
C CYS A 244 2.56 -8.59 11.50
N LEU A 245 2.41 -9.38 12.56
CA LEU A 245 3.50 -9.68 13.48
C LEU A 245 4.55 -10.63 12.86
N THR A 246 4.13 -11.59 12.03
CA THR A 246 5.08 -12.46 11.34
C THR A 246 5.87 -11.71 10.28
N THR A 247 5.24 -10.79 9.56
CA THR A 247 5.94 -9.93 8.59
C THR A 247 6.90 -8.98 9.31
N ALA A 248 6.50 -8.38 10.42
CA ALA A 248 7.38 -7.53 11.25
C ALA A 248 8.58 -8.33 11.78
N LYS A 249 8.34 -9.53 12.30
CA LYS A 249 9.40 -10.45 12.75
C LYS A 249 10.38 -10.78 11.63
N ALA A 250 9.89 -11.02 10.41
CA ALA A 250 10.74 -11.31 9.25
C ALA A 250 11.68 -10.13 8.93
N LEU A 251 11.16 -8.90 8.93
CA LEU A 251 11.93 -7.69 8.69
C LEU A 251 12.97 -7.45 9.79
N ARG A 252 12.59 -7.59 11.08
CA ARG A 252 13.51 -7.46 12.22
C ARG A 252 14.62 -8.50 12.16
N TYR A 253 14.28 -9.76 11.91
CA TYR A 253 15.27 -10.81 11.77
C TYR A 253 16.34 -10.47 10.73
N LEU A 254 15.94 -10.07 9.54
CA LEU A 254 16.90 -9.71 8.49
C LEU A 254 17.77 -8.51 8.88
N HIS A 255 17.18 -7.51 9.54
CA HIS A 255 17.92 -6.36 10.02
C HIS A 255 18.95 -6.75 11.09
N GLU A 256 18.54 -7.53 12.09
CA GLU A 256 19.42 -7.98 13.18
C GLU A 256 20.57 -8.85 12.66
N GLU A 257 20.29 -9.75 11.72
CA GLU A 257 21.32 -10.61 11.12
C GLU A 257 22.35 -9.80 10.31
N VAL A 258 21.94 -8.76 9.61
CA VAL A 258 22.85 -7.85 8.91
C VAL A 258 23.67 -7.03 9.91
N VAL A 259 23.02 -6.38 10.87
CA VAL A 259 23.70 -5.53 11.87
C VAL A 259 24.71 -6.32 12.70
N LYS A 260 24.37 -7.55 13.09
CA LYS A 260 25.31 -8.44 13.80
C LYS A 260 26.59 -8.64 13.00
N ARG A 261 26.49 -8.99 11.72
CA ARG A 261 27.66 -9.25 10.86
C ARG A 261 28.47 -8.00 10.59
N LEU A 262 27.82 -6.85 10.43
CA LEU A 262 28.52 -5.57 10.32
C LEU A 262 29.36 -5.26 11.57
N ASN A 263 28.79 -5.50 12.76
CA ASN A 263 29.49 -5.33 14.03
C ASN A 263 30.63 -6.31 14.22
N ASP A 264 30.54 -7.51 13.64
CA ASP A 264 31.60 -8.52 13.61
C ASP A 264 32.70 -8.19 12.57
N GLY A 265 32.56 -7.08 11.82
CA GLY A 265 33.52 -6.62 10.82
C GLY A 265 33.44 -7.34 9.48
N MET A 266 32.33 -8.06 9.21
CA MET A 266 32.13 -8.77 7.96
C MET A 266 31.90 -7.78 6.80
N TRP A 267 32.48 -8.08 5.63
CA TRP A 267 32.35 -7.24 4.46
C TRP A 267 30.98 -7.40 3.78
N TYR A 268 30.57 -6.37 3.09
CA TYR A 268 29.24 -6.25 2.45
C TYR A 268 28.84 -7.49 1.62
N GLU A 269 29.70 -7.90 0.69
CA GLU A 269 29.42 -9.04 -0.18
C GLU A 269 29.30 -10.35 0.60
N ASP A 270 30.15 -10.52 1.63
CA ASP A 270 30.12 -11.72 2.48
C ASP A 270 28.82 -11.82 3.28
N ILE A 271 28.29 -10.69 3.77
CA ILE A 271 27.01 -10.64 4.49
C ILE A 271 25.87 -11.16 3.62
N LEU A 272 25.83 -10.74 2.33
CA LEU A 272 24.79 -11.17 1.39
C LEU A 272 24.75 -12.69 1.20
N HIS A 273 25.88 -13.37 1.34
CA HIS A 273 26.00 -14.81 1.18
C HIS A 273 25.91 -15.59 2.50
N ASP A 274 26.24 -14.95 3.62
CA ASP A 274 26.30 -15.60 4.93
C ASP A 274 24.94 -15.62 5.66
N VAL A 275 24.08 -14.63 5.47
CA VAL A 275 22.75 -14.59 6.11
C VAL A 275 21.90 -15.76 5.65
N LYS A 276 21.37 -16.51 6.60
CA LYS A 276 20.52 -17.67 6.33
C LYS A 276 19.04 -17.28 6.35
N PHE A 277 18.27 -17.89 5.49
CA PHE A 277 16.83 -17.71 5.41
C PHE A 277 16.13 -18.97 5.92
N PRO A 278 15.74 -19.01 7.19
CA PRO A 278 15.01 -20.16 7.74
C PRO A 278 13.64 -20.30 7.09
N ASP A 279 13.11 -21.51 7.05
CA ASP A 279 11.86 -21.82 6.34
C ASP A 279 10.69 -20.94 6.75
N TRP A 280 10.54 -20.63 8.05
CA TRP A 280 9.48 -19.78 8.56
C TRP A 280 9.47 -18.36 7.94
N LEU A 281 10.59 -17.91 7.39
CA LEU A 281 10.73 -16.59 6.77
C LEU A 281 10.00 -16.50 5.42
N THR A 282 9.90 -17.61 4.68
CA THR A 282 9.34 -17.62 3.31
C THR A 282 8.28 -18.69 3.07
N GLU A 283 8.03 -19.58 4.04
CA GLU A 283 6.98 -20.60 3.92
C GLU A 283 5.55 -20.04 3.99
N PRO A 284 5.26 -19.06 4.86
CA PRO A 284 3.90 -18.49 4.89
C PRO A 284 3.49 -17.95 3.52
N ALA A 285 2.25 -18.21 3.11
CA ALA A 285 1.76 -17.81 1.78
C ALA A 285 1.88 -16.31 1.52
N TYR A 286 1.69 -15.50 2.57
CA TYR A 286 1.80 -14.05 2.56
C TYR A 286 3.24 -13.51 2.63
N LEU A 287 4.24 -14.39 2.78
CA LEU A 287 5.67 -14.07 2.74
C LEU A 287 6.40 -14.74 1.57
N LYS A 288 5.67 -15.30 0.61
CA LYS A 288 6.31 -15.87 -0.58
C LYS A 288 7.08 -14.80 -1.35
N PRO A 289 8.31 -15.10 -1.80
CA PRO A 289 9.15 -14.16 -2.53
C PRO A 289 8.72 -14.02 -4.01
N VAL A 290 7.47 -13.61 -4.23
CA VAL A 290 6.87 -13.48 -5.57
C VAL A 290 7.26 -12.18 -6.27
N TYR A 291 7.56 -11.13 -5.50
CA TYR A 291 8.00 -9.81 -5.98
C TYR A 291 9.15 -9.27 -5.13
N GLY A 292 8.91 -8.94 -3.85
CA GLY A 292 9.97 -8.71 -2.87
C GLY A 292 10.65 -10.02 -2.47
N ARG A 293 11.91 -9.95 -2.06
CA ARG A 293 12.70 -11.12 -1.65
C ARG A 293 13.56 -10.78 -0.43
N PRO A 294 13.81 -11.75 0.48
CA PRO A 294 14.70 -11.54 1.62
C PRO A 294 16.09 -11.00 1.21
N GLU A 295 16.66 -11.53 0.13
CA GLU A 295 17.98 -11.11 -0.38
C GLU A 295 17.99 -9.61 -0.72
N PHE A 296 16.89 -9.10 -1.28
CA PHE A 296 16.78 -7.67 -1.61
C PHE A 296 16.69 -6.80 -0.36
N VAL A 297 16.11 -7.32 0.73
CA VAL A 297 16.04 -6.61 2.01
C VAL A 297 17.45 -6.39 2.58
N LEU A 298 18.34 -7.39 2.48
CA LEU A 298 19.74 -7.24 2.90
C LEU A 298 20.42 -6.06 2.20
N HIS A 299 20.24 -5.97 0.86
CA HIS A 299 20.73 -4.81 0.10
C HIS A 299 20.13 -3.49 0.58
N GLY A 300 18.86 -3.47 0.94
CA GLY A 300 18.18 -2.29 1.47
C GLY A 300 18.71 -1.83 2.83
N ILE A 301 19.13 -2.77 3.69
CA ILE A 301 19.69 -2.48 5.02
C ILE A 301 21.13 -1.97 4.90
N LEU A 302 21.92 -2.56 4.00
CA LEU A 302 23.34 -2.23 3.79
C LEU A 302 23.55 -0.90 3.03
N ARG A 303 22.51 -0.31 2.46
CA ARG A 303 22.54 0.91 1.64
C ARG A 303 22.38 2.18 2.47
#